data_57876f29a2f555884c3cf9b73990752c
#
_entry.id   57876f29a2f555884c3cf9b73990752c
#
_cell.length_a   1.000
_cell.length_b   1.000
_cell.length_c   1.000
_cell.angle_alpha   90.00
_cell.angle_beta   90.00
_cell.angle_gamma   90.00
#
_symmetry.space_group_name_H-M   'P 1'
#
loop_
_entity.id
_entity.type
_entity.pdbx_description
1 polymer ?
#
loop_
_entity_poly.entity_id
_entity_poly.type
_entity_poly.pdbx_seq_one_letter_code
_entity_poly.pdbx_strand_id
1 'polypeptide(L)'
;MSRFVNPFTDLGFKVIFGQPASKGLLITLLNELLAGEHHIEDLCFLDKEDHADNVHDKGIIYDLYCRTDSGEYIIVEMQNRWHSHFLDRTLYYVCRAVGRLTELPPPDTIKIPVEKDTDGMVCESSVPYGSRYRLSTVYGIFLMNFKEDGLDKKFRTDIVLADRDTGRVVNPHLRQIYLQFPYFNKELAECELSLIH
;
A
#
# COMPACT_ATOMS: atom_id res chain seq x y z
N MET A 1 -22.91 -1.16 26.78
CA MET A 1 -22.40 -0.89 25.40
C MET A 1 -20.95 -0.50 25.53
N SER A 2 -20.06 -1.17 24.78
CA SER A 2 -18.63 -0.81 24.79
C SER A 2 -18.47 0.63 24.29
N ARG A 3 -17.74 1.43 25.05
CA ARG A 3 -17.48 2.86 24.76
C ARG A 3 -16.33 3.04 23.74
N PHE A 4 -15.69 1.95 23.36
CA PHE A 4 -14.51 1.91 22.51
C PHE A 4 -14.78 1.09 21.25
N VAL A 5 -14.30 1.58 20.13
CA VAL A 5 -14.32 0.87 18.84
C VAL A 5 -13.19 -0.16 18.85
N ASN A 6 -13.52 -1.41 18.48
CA ASN A 6 -12.50 -2.45 18.36
C ASN A 6 -11.73 -2.26 17.03
N PRO A 7 -10.42 -1.93 17.05
CA PRO A 7 -9.63 -1.68 15.85
C PRO A 7 -9.44 -2.93 14.98
N PHE A 8 -9.61 -4.13 15.55
CA PHE A 8 -9.45 -5.39 14.81
C PHE A 8 -10.69 -5.81 14.01
N THR A 9 -11.72 -4.99 13.97
CA THR A 9 -12.85 -5.20 13.07
C THR A 9 -12.71 -4.33 11.83
N ASP A 10 -13.21 -4.79 10.70
CA ASP A 10 -13.23 -4.04 9.44
C ASP A 10 -13.81 -2.63 9.62
N LEU A 11 -14.99 -2.55 10.25
CA LEU A 11 -15.63 -1.26 10.55
C LEU A 11 -14.78 -0.41 11.50
N GLY A 12 -14.25 -1.00 12.56
CA GLY A 12 -13.44 -0.29 13.55
C GLY A 12 -12.17 0.28 12.95
N PHE A 13 -11.47 -0.52 12.15
CA PHE A 13 -10.28 -0.10 11.44
C PHE A 13 -10.56 1.07 10.49
N LYS A 14 -11.59 0.97 9.65
CA LYS A 14 -12.01 2.03 8.73
C LYS A 14 -12.45 3.31 9.45
N VAL A 15 -13.08 3.20 10.60
CA VAL A 15 -13.46 4.36 11.43
C VAL A 15 -12.22 5.05 12.01
N ILE A 16 -11.22 4.27 12.48
CA ILE A 16 -10.02 4.82 13.11
C ILE A 16 -9.05 5.40 12.07
N PHE A 17 -8.80 4.71 10.96
CA PHE A 17 -7.74 5.06 10.01
C PHE A 17 -8.23 5.53 8.65
N GLY A 18 -9.46 5.23 8.28
CA GLY A 18 -10.02 5.48 6.94
C GLY A 18 -10.78 6.79 6.78
N GLN A 19 -10.73 7.69 7.76
CA GLN A 19 -11.43 8.97 7.72
C GLN A 19 -10.45 10.13 7.47
N PRO A 20 -10.84 11.17 6.71
CA PRO A 20 -10.01 12.37 6.54
C PRO A 20 -9.57 13.00 7.87
N ALA A 21 -10.45 12.97 8.89
CA ALA A 21 -10.16 13.50 10.21
C ALA A 21 -9.08 12.73 10.97
N SER A 22 -8.85 11.46 10.64
CA SER A 22 -7.84 10.60 11.27
C SER A 22 -6.61 10.35 10.38
N LYS A 23 -6.47 11.10 9.28
CA LYS A 23 -5.33 10.99 8.36
C LYS A 23 -3.98 11.08 9.08
N GLY A 24 -3.84 12.02 10.02
CA GLY A 24 -2.61 12.16 10.81
C GLY A 24 -2.25 10.91 11.62
N LEU A 25 -3.25 10.18 12.15
CA LEU A 25 -3.00 8.92 12.85
C LEU A 25 -2.50 7.84 11.91
N LEU A 26 -3.05 7.76 10.69
CA LEU A 26 -2.57 6.83 9.67
C LEU A 26 -1.14 7.17 9.26
N ILE A 27 -0.81 8.44 9.02
CA ILE A 27 0.56 8.88 8.69
C ILE A 27 1.54 8.48 9.80
N THR A 28 1.18 8.70 11.07
CA THR A 28 2.02 8.29 12.20
C THR A 28 2.27 6.79 12.20
N LEU A 29 1.23 5.96 12.02
CA LEU A 29 1.38 4.51 11.93
C LEU A 29 2.30 4.10 10.78
N LEU A 30 2.11 4.68 9.60
CA LEU A 30 2.93 4.37 8.43
C LEU A 30 4.39 4.78 8.62
N ASN A 31 4.65 5.95 9.20
CA ASN A 31 6.00 6.41 9.49
C ASN A 31 6.73 5.52 10.50
N GLU A 32 6.03 4.97 11.50
CA GLU A 32 6.61 3.99 12.42
C GLU A 32 6.94 2.66 11.69
N LEU A 33 6.07 2.22 10.79
CA LEU A 33 6.29 1.00 10.03
C LEU A 33 7.40 1.14 9.00
N LEU A 34 7.61 2.32 8.44
CA LEU A 34 8.61 2.62 7.41
C LEU A 34 9.81 3.40 7.98
N ALA A 35 9.98 3.42 9.31
CA ALA A 35 11.05 4.14 9.98
C ALA A 35 12.44 3.76 9.45
N GLY A 36 13.24 4.77 9.16
CA GLY A 36 14.60 4.61 8.61
C GLY A 36 14.68 4.42 7.10
N GLU A 37 13.55 4.33 6.40
CA GLU A 37 13.52 4.18 4.94
C GLU A 37 12.93 5.42 4.27
N HIS A 38 11.85 5.91 4.83
CA HIS A 38 11.00 6.89 4.18
C HIS A 38 10.18 7.65 5.22
N HIS A 39 9.96 8.93 5.00
CA HIS A 39 9.10 9.75 5.85
C HIS A 39 7.96 10.33 5.02
N ILE A 40 6.75 10.04 5.43
CA ILE A 40 5.52 10.50 4.79
C ILE A 40 5.10 11.80 5.48
N GLU A 41 5.07 12.90 4.75
CA GLU A 41 4.58 14.20 5.23
C GLU A 41 3.07 14.31 5.04
N ASP A 42 2.57 13.82 3.90
CA ASP A 42 1.15 13.82 3.58
C ASP A 42 0.74 12.61 2.74
N LEU A 43 -0.56 12.32 2.68
CA LEU A 43 -1.14 11.31 1.81
C LEU A 43 -2.54 11.71 1.33
N CYS A 44 -2.92 11.12 0.20
CA CYS A 44 -4.28 11.20 -0.34
C CYS A 44 -4.92 9.80 -0.32
N PHE A 45 -6.15 9.71 0.20
CA PHE A 45 -6.95 8.50 0.04
C PHE A 45 -7.38 8.37 -1.42
N LEU A 46 -7.25 7.17 -1.96
CA LEU A 46 -7.65 6.81 -3.31
C LEU A 46 -8.95 6.00 -3.28
N ASP A 47 -9.55 5.80 -4.45
CA ASP A 47 -10.68 4.90 -4.58
C ASP A 47 -10.25 3.49 -4.18
N LYS A 48 -11.03 2.89 -3.30
CA LYS A 48 -10.77 1.54 -2.76
C LYS A 48 -11.23 0.44 -3.70
N GLU A 49 -12.14 0.78 -4.62
CA GLU A 49 -12.73 -0.19 -5.52
C GLU A 49 -11.90 -0.30 -6.80
N ASP A 50 -11.29 -1.45 -6.98
CA ASP A 50 -10.68 -1.83 -8.24
C ASP A 50 -11.67 -2.72 -8.99
N HIS A 51 -12.41 -2.12 -9.90
CA HIS A 51 -13.42 -2.83 -10.68
C HIS A 51 -12.79 -3.87 -11.60
N ALA A 52 -13.50 -4.97 -11.76
CA ALA A 52 -13.11 -6.01 -12.70
C ALA A 52 -13.13 -5.49 -14.15
N ASP A 53 -12.03 -5.71 -14.88
CA ASP A 53 -11.95 -5.30 -16.29
C ASP A 53 -12.74 -6.23 -17.21
N ASN A 54 -13.00 -7.45 -16.74
CA ASN A 54 -13.71 -8.50 -17.48
C ASN A 54 -14.68 -9.28 -16.58
N VAL A 55 -15.65 -9.95 -17.18
CA VAL A 55 -16.66 -10.79 -16.49
C VAL A 55 -16.02 -11.92 -15.65
N HIS A 56 -14.81 -12.34 -15.97
CA HIS A 56 -14.07 -13.39 -15.28
C HIS A 56 -13.07 -12.86 -14.24
N ASP A 57 -12.88 -11.56 -14.18
CA ASP A 57 -11.97 -10.93 -13.23
C ASP A 57 -12.67 -10.71 -11.88
N LYS A 58 -11.90 -10.78 -10.79
CA LYS A 58 -12.41 -10.48 -9.45
C LYS A 58 -12.06 -9.04 -9.15
N GLY A 59 -13.09 -8.20 -9.00
CA GLY A 59 -12.91 -6.88 -8.41
C GLY A 59 -12.29 -6.98 -7.01
N ILE A 60 -11.49 -6.00 -6.67
CA ILE A 60 -10.86 -5.86 -5.34
C ILE A 60 -11.49 -4.67 -4.65
N ILE A 61 -11.76 -4.81 -3.36
CA ILE A 61 -12.09 -3.69 -2.47
C ILE A 61 -11.03 -3.67 -1.39
N TYR A 62 -10.19 -2.64 -1.41
CA TYR A 62 -9.19 -2.42 -0.38
C TYR A 62 -9.82 -1.83 0.88
N ASP A 63 -9.30 -2.16 2.06
CA ASP A 63 -9.71 -1.48 3.29
C ASP A 63 -9.27 -0.02 3.27
N LEU A 64 -7.98 0.22 3.02
CA LEU A 64 -7.42 1.54 2.73
C LEU A 64 -6.50 1.46 1.52
N TYR A 65 -6.61 2.45 0.65
CA TYR A 65 -5.70 2.66 -0.46
C TYR A 65 -5.34 4.13 -0.52
N CYS A 66 -4.06 4.45 -0.48
CA CYS A 66 -3.60 5.83 -0.48
C CYS A 66 -2.32 6.00 -1.28
N ARG A 67 -2.05 7.26 -1.64
CA ARG A 67 -0.81 7.69 -2.29
C ARG A 67 -0.14 8.74 -1.41
N THR A 68 1.16 8.59 -1.20
CA THR A 68 1.97 9.54 -0.44
C THR A 68 2.32 10.77 -1.28
N ASP A 69 2.78 11.82 -0.62
CA ASP A 69 3.34 13.03 -1.23
C ASP A 69 4.54 12.74 -2.14
N SER A 70 5.37 11.76 -1.78
CA SER A 70 6.51 11.28 -2.59
C SER A 70 6.13 10.34 -3.73
N GLY A 71 4.86 9.95 -3.82
CA GLY A 71 4.29 9.21 -4.95
C GLY A 71 4.25 7.71 -4.81
N GLU A 72 4.53 7.14 -3.62
CA GLU A 72 4.32 5.73 -3.34
C GLU A 72 2.83 5.43 -3.12
N TYR A 73 2.45 4.19 -3.37
CA TYR A 73 1.11 3.68 -3.16
C TYR A 73 1.10 2.71 -1.98
N ILE A 74 0.15 2.88 -1.09
CA ILE A 74 0.05 2.07 0.13
C ILE A 74 -1.35 1.46 0.22
N ILE A 75 -1.39 0.14 0.31
CA ILE A 75 -2.57 -0.65 0.63
C ILE A 75 -2.44 -1.05 2.09
N VAL A 76 -3.47 -0.81 2.90
CA VAL A 76 -3.54 -1.33 4.28
C VAL A 76 -4.79 -2.16 4.42
N GLU A 77 -4.62 -3.40 4.85
CA GLU A 77 -5.69 -4.39 5.04
C GLU A 77 -5.74 -4.85 6.51
N MET A 78 -6.92 -4.85 7.10
CA MET A 78 -7.15 -5.41 8.43
C MET A 78 -7.86 -6.76 8.32
N GLN A 79 -7.19 -7.81 8.74
CA GLN A 79 -7.70 -9.17 8.67
C GLN A 79 -7.90 -9.75 10.08
N ASN A 80 -9.15 -9.87 10.49
CA ASN A 80 -9.50 -10.33 11.82
C ASN A 80 -9.51 -11.87 11.95
N ARG A 81 -9.69 -12.60 10.85
CA ARG A 81 -9.82 -14.06 10.85
C ARG A 81 -8.97 -14.67 9.75
N TRP A 82 -8.35 -15.79 10.10
CA TRP A 82 -7.66 -16.62 9.11
C TRP A 82 -8.62 -17.17 8.05
N HIS A 83 -8.13 -17.27 6.84
CA HIS A 83 -8.79 -17.99 5.74
C HIS A 83 -7.73 -18.65 4.85
N SER A 84 -8.11 -19.72 4.17
CA SER A 84 -7.24 -20.38 3.19
C SER A 84 -6.82 -19.42 2.07
N HIS A 85 -5.61 -19.63 1.53
CA HIS A 85 -5.05 -18.82 0.44
C HIS A 85 -4.88 -17.33 0.77
N PHE A 86 -4.63 -17.01 2.06
CA PHE A 86 -4.44 -15.62 2.47
C PHE A 86 -3.23 -14.98 1.78
N LEU A 87 -2.08 -15.67 1.74
CA LEU A 87 -0.87 -15.15 1.09
C LEU A 87 -1.03 -14.98 -0.42
N ASP A 88 -1.75 -15.88 -1.09
CA ASP A 88 -2.07 -15.75 -2.51
C ASP A 88 -2.93 -14.52 -2.77
N ARG A 89 -3.92 -14.27 -1.90
CA ARG A 89 -4.80 -13.10 -1.99
C ARG A 89 -4.03 -11.80 -1.80
N THR A 90 -3.17 -11.74 -0.80
CA THR A 90 -2.36 -10.53 -0.53
C THR A 90 -1.39 -10.23 -1.67
N LEU A 91 -0.76 -11.26 -2.24
CA LEU A 91 0.07 -11.13 -3.43
C LEU A 91 -0.75 -10.62 -4.63
N TYR A 92 -1.93 -11.20 -4.87
CA TYR A 92 -2.82 -10.75 -5.94
C TYR A 92 -3.19 -9.27 -5.79
N TYR A 93 -3.51 -8.81 -4.57
CA TYR A 93 -3.85 -7.42 -4.29
C TYR A 93 -2.72 -6.46 -4.65
N VAL A 94 -1.51 -6.77 -4.24
CA VAL A 94 -0.35 -5.91 -4.52
C VAL A 94 0.02 -5.92 -6.00
N CYS A 95 -0.01 -7.08 -6.65
CA CYS A 95 0.24 -7.21 -8.09
C CYS A 95 -0.80 -6.45 -8.92
N ARG A 96 -2.06 -6.48 -8.50
CA ARG A 96 -3.14 -5.73 -9.17
C ARG A 96 -2.90 -4.23 -9.07
N ALA A 97 -2.54 -3.73 -7.89
CA ALA A 97 -2.19 -2.32 -7.72
C ALA A 97 -1.00 -1.91 -8.60
N VAL A 98 0.06 -2.73 -8.67
CA VAL A 98 1.18 -2.48 -9.58
C VAL A 98 0.74 -2.43 -11.03
N GLY A 99 -0.13 -3.36 -11.47
CA GLY A 99 -0.67 -3.39 -12.83
C GLY A 99 -1.38 -2.10 -13.19
N ARG A 100 -2.20 -1.58 -12.28
CA ARG A 100 -2.95 -0.33 -12.48
C ARG A 100 -2.03 0.90 -12.63
N LEU A 101 -0.86 0.90 -12.02
CA LEU A 101 0.07 2.03 -12.15
C LEU A 101 0.62 2.19 -13.56
N THR A 102 0.68 1.11 -14.34
CA THR A 102 1.15 1.16 -15.73
C THR A 102 0.12 1.75 -16.68
N GLU A 103 -1.14 1.83 -16.27
CA GLU A 103 -2.24 2.42 -17.04
C GLU A 103 -2.35 3.93 -16.82
N LEU A 104 -1.77 4.46 -15.75
CA LEU A 104 -1.76 5.88 -15.44
C LEU A 104 -0.60 6.57 -16.17
N PRO A 105 -0.81 7.80 -16.68
CA PRO A 105 0.33 8.58 -17.20
C PRO A 105 1.34 8.79 -16.06
N PRO A 106 2.66 8.78 -16.36
CA PRO A 106 3.69 9.05 -15.36
C PRO A 106 3.39 10.36 -14.62
N PRO A 107 3.63 10.44 -13.30
CA PRO A 107 3.32 11.63 -12.50
C PRO A 107 4.00 12.92 -13.00
N ASP A 108 5.09 12.79 -13.73
CA ASP A 108 5.86 13.89 -14.32
C ASP A 108 5.45 14.23 -15.76
N THR A 109 4.30 13.75 -16.22
CA THR A 109 3.77 14.22 -17.52
C THR A 109 3.24 15.64 -17.34
N ILE A 110 4.14 16.60 -17.27
CA ILE A 110 3.82 18.02 -17.47
C ILE A 110 3.04 18.05 -18.78
N LYS A 111 1.80 18.50 -18.73
CA LYS A 111 1.05 18.88 -19.93
C LYS A 111 1.84 20.04 -20.56
N ILE A 112 2.78 19.73 -21.43
CA ILE A 112 3.39 20.75 -22.30
C ILE A 112 2.23 21.25 -23.14
N PRO A 113 1.90 22.54 -23.13
CA PRO A 113 0.89 23.09 -24.03
C PRO A 113 1.31 22.69 -25.45
N VAL A 114 0.44 22.01 -26.16
CA VAL A 114 0.67 21.68 -27.56
C VAL A 114 0.65 23.02 -28.29
N GLU A 115 1.82 23.57 -28.57
CA GLU A 115 1.93 24.66 -29.53
C GLU A 115 1.52 24.05 -30.88
N LYS A 116 0.44 24.59 -31.44
CA LYS A 116 0.02 24.22 -32.79
C LYS A 116 1.04 24.85 -33.77
N ASP A 117 1.81 24.00 -34.38
CA ASP A 117 2.57 24.42 -35.51
C ASP A 117 1.65 24.98 -36.61
N THR A 118 2.14 25.96 -37.37
CA THR A 118 1.40 26.66 -38.41
C THR A 118 0.85 25.78 -39.51
N ASP A 119 1.20 24.50 -39.53
CA ASP A 119 0.77 23.49 -40.54
C ASP A 119 -0.32 22.53 -40.07
N GLY A 120 -0.83 22.67 -38.86
CA GLY A 120 -1.95 21.83 -38.37
C GLY A 120 -1.61 20.35 -38.14
N MET A 121 -0.35 19.97 -38.18
CA MET A 121 0.10 18.63 -37.90
C MET A 121 0.17 18.45 -36.38
N VAL A 122 -0.64 17.55 -35.82
CA VAL A 122 -0.57 17.14 -34.42
C VAL A 122 0.71 16.33 -34.24
N CYS A 123 1.74 16.97 -33.71
CA CYS A 123 2.93 16.26 -33.27
C CYS A 123 2.57 15.49 -31.99
N GLU A 124 2.30 14.19 -32.10
CA GLU A 124 2.26 13.32 -30.92
C GLU A 124 3.62 13.41 -30.23
N SER A 125 3.65 14.05 -29.06
CA SER A 125 4.82 14.01 -28.20
C SER A 125 5.07 12.55 -27.83
N SER A 126 6.01 11.90 -28.51
CA SER A 126 6.42 10.53 -28.21
C SER A 126 7.07 10.51 -26.85
N VAL A 127 6.32 10.15 -25.82
CA VAL A 127 6.88 9.81 -24.51
C VAL A 127 7.91 8.71 -24.74
N PRO A 128 9.19 8.89 -24.35
CA PRO A 128 10.21 7.89 -24.59
C PRO A 128 9.73 6.52 -24.10
N TYR A 129 9.86 5.48 -24.93
CA TYR A 129 9.37 4.12 -24.64
C TYR A 129 9.79 3.61 -23.25
N GLY A 130 10.98 3.96 -22.78
CA GLY A 130 11.50 3.59 -21.47
C GLY A 130 10.74 4.21 -20.27
N SER A 131 10.09 5.37 -20.43
CA SER A 131 9.36 6.01 -19.33
C SER A 131 8.02 5.34 -18.99
N ARG A 132 7.47 4.55 -19.90
CA ARG A 132 6.21 3.81 -19.70
C ARG A 132 6.31 2.70 -18.66
N TYR A 133 7.52 2.24 -18.35
CA TYR A 133 7.77 1.14 -17.39
C TYR A 133 8.33 1.63 -16.05
N ARG A 134 8.36 2.96 -15.82
CA ARG A 134 8.74 3.48 -14.50
C ARG A 134 7.63 3.24 -13.51
N LEU A 135 7.85 2.32 -12.57
CA LEU A 135 6.89 1.98 -11.53
C LEU A 135 7.10 2.87 -10.30
N SER A 136 6.02 3.32 -9.69
CA SER A 136 6.03 3.80 -8.32
C SER A 136 6.09 2.62 -7.35
N THR A 137 6.60 2.84 -6.15
CA THR A 137 6.64 1.80 -5.12
C THR A 137 5.23 1.53 -4.60
N VAL A 138 4.91 0.24 -4.42
CA VAL A 138 3.67 -0.24 -3.81
C VAL A 138 4.00 -0.99 -2.53
N TYR A 139 3.45 -0.52 -1.42
CA TYR A 139 3.48 -1.20 -0.14
C TYR A 139 2.14 -1.87 0.12
N GLY A 140 2.15 -3.18 0.40
CA GLY A 140 1.02 -3.90 0.96
C GLY A 140 1.25 -4.13 2.45
N ILE A 141 0.44 -3.54 3.31
CA ILE A 141 0.52 -3.67 4.77
C ILE A 141 -0.66 -4.47 5.26
N PHE A 142 -0.40 -5.63 5.84
CA PHE A 142 -1.41 -6.60 6.27
C PHE A 142 -1.40 -6.75 7.78
N LEU A 143 -2.43 -6.22 8.43
CA LEU A 143 -2.63 -6.25 9.87
C LEU A 143 -3.45 -7.49 10.22
N MET A 144 -2.86 -8.46 10.92
CA MET A 144 -3.43 -9.80 11.09
C MET A 144 -3.70 -10.11 12.55
N ASN A 145 -4.96 -10.35 12.89
CA ASN A 145 -5.34 -10.82 14.23
C ASN A 145 -5.35 -12.36 14.33
N PHE A 146 -4.48 -13.01 13.56
CA PHE A 146 -4.26 -14.46 13.54
C PHE A 146 -2.82 -14.78 13.21
N LYS A 147 -2.43 -16.04 13.40
CA LYS A 147 -1.12 -16.58 13.02
C LYS A 147 -1.23 -17.22 11.65
N GLU A 148 -0.29 -16.93 10.75
CA GLU A 148 -0.21 -17.49 9.41
C GLU A 148 0.94 -18.50 9.35
N ASP A 149 0.60 -19.76 9.05
CA ASP A 149 1.60 -20.86 9.04
C ASP A 149 2.64 -20.73 7.94
N GLY A 150 2.33 -20.00 6.87
CA GLY A 150 3.27 -19.69 5.79
C GLY A 150 4.30 -18.60 6.10
N LEU A 151 4.21 -17.97 7.29
CA LEU A 151 5.12 -16.94 7.75
C LEU A 151 5.88 -17.38 9.01
N ASP A 152 7.01 -16.73 9.28
CA ASP A 152 7.75 -16.92 10.52
C ASP A 152 6.90 -16.55 11.75
N LYS A 153 7.17 -17.23 12.87
CA LYS A 153 6.51 -16.99 14.18
C LYS A 153 7.05 -15.72 14.84
N LYS A 154 6.83 -14.57 14.23
CA LYS A 154 7.26 -13.25 14.71
C LYS A 154 6.20 -12.19 14.41
N PHE A 155 6.27 -11.07 15.10
CA PHE A 155 5.29 -9.98 14.94
C PHE A 155 5.32 -9.40 13.53
N ARG A 156 6.51 -9.08 12.99
CA ARG A 156 6.67 -8.43 11.69
C ARG A 156 7.45 -9.31 10.72
N THR A 157 6.92 -9.46 9.51
CA THR A 157 7.62 -10.09 8.38
C THR A 157 7.57 -9.14 7.18
N ASP A 158 8.72 -8.82 6.63
CA ASP A 158 8.87 -8.02 5.42
C ASP A 158 9.25 -8.93 4.25
N ILE A 159 8.49 -8.83 3.16
CA ILE A 159 8.73 -9.58 1.92
C ILE A 159 9.10 -8.59 0.83
N VAL A 160 10.18 -8.89 0.13
CA VAL A 160 10.76 -8.08 -0.95
C VAL A 160 11.13 -8.95 -2.14
N LEU A 161 11.29 -8.35 -3.31
CA LEU A 161 11.83 -9.02 -4.49
C LEU A 161 13.35 -9.03 -4.44
N ALA A 162 13.92 -10.17 -4.10
CA ALA A 162 15.36 -10.35 -3.90
C ALA A 162 15.93 -11.49 -4.70
N ASP A 163 17.22 -11.40 -5.00
CA ASP A 163 18.00 -12.52 -5.52
C ASP A 163 18.03 -13.65 -4.48
N ARG A 164 17.69 -14.86 -4.92
CA ARG A 164 17.52 -16.01 -4.03
C ARG A 164 18.81 -16.41 -3.31
N ASP A 165 19.93 -16.30 -4.00
CA ASP A 165 21.20 -16.83 -3.49
C ASP A 165 21.92 -15.80 -2.61
N THR A 166 21.79 -14.51 -2.93
CA THR A 166 22.51 -13.44 -2.25
C THR A 166 21.65 -12.66 -1.24
N GLY A 167 20.32 -12.78 -1.32
CA GLY A 167 19.38 -11.98 -0.54
C GLY A 167 19.34 -10.50 -0.94
N ARG A 168 20.07 -10.08 -1.99
CA ARG A 168 20.09 -8.69 -2.45
C ARG A 168 18.75 -8.32 -3.07
N VAL A 169 18.14 -7.24 -2.59
CA VAL A 169 16.93 -6.68 -3.21
C VAL A 169 17.22 -6.25 -4.65
N VAL A 170 16.49 -6.83 -5.60
CA VAL A 170 16.65 -6.58 -7.04
C VAL A 170 15.69 -5.49 -7.51
N ASN A 171 14.47 -5.50 -7.00
CA ASN A 171 13.46 -4.51 -7.32
C ASN A 171 12.80 -4.01 -6.02
N PRO A 172 12.96 -2.72 -5.66
CA PRO A 172 12.40 -2.17 -4.43
C PRO A 172 10.94 -1.71 -4.56
N HIS A 173 10.35 -1.75 -5.77
CA HIS A 173 9.04 -1.15 -6.03
C HIS A 173 7.84 -2.00 -5.55
N LEU A 174 8.07 -3.21 -5.05
CA LEU A 174 7.03 -4.03 -4.47
C LEU A 174 7.49 -4.55 -3.11
N ARG A 175 6.72 -4.24 -2.06
CA ARG A 175 6.99 -4.68 -0.71
C ARG A 175 5.70 -5.08 0.00
N GLN A 176 5.76 -6.17 0.76
CA GLN A 176 4.68 -6.62 1.61
C GLN A 176 5.14 -6.66 3.07
N ILE A 177 4.36 -6.08 3.96
CA ILE A 177 4.63 -6.03 5.40
C ILE A 177 3.47 -6.73 6.11
N TYR A 178 3.76 -7.82 6.79
CA TYR A 178 2.80 -8.60 7.55
C TYR A 178 3.02 -8.38 9.04
N LEU A 179 1.97 -7.97 9.75
CA LEU A 179 1.98 -7.75 11.19
C LEU A 179 1.04 -8.74 11.87
N GLN A 180 1.60 -9.77 12.50
CA GLN A 180 0.86 -10.81 13.22
C GLN A 180 0.68 -10.42 14.68
N PHE A 181 -0.43 -9.76 15.04
CA PHE A 181 -0.70 -9.27 16.38
C PHE A 181 -0.64 -10.35 17.48
N PRO A 182 -0.99 -11.63 17.25
CA PRO A 182 -0.82 -12.68 18.26
C PRO A 182 0.63 -12.94 18.68
N TYR A 183 1.62 -12.36 18.00
CA TYR A 183 3.05 -12.38 18.39
C TYR A 183 3.53 -11.04 18.96
N PHE A 184 2.66 -10.03 19.05
CA PHE A 184 2.97 -8.78 19.72
C PHE A 184 2.90 -8.99 21.24
N ASN A 185 4.04 -8.90 21.91
CA ASN A 185 4.19 -9.22 23.34
C ASN A 185 4.82 -8.08 24.16
N LYS A 186 4.87 -6.87 23.58
CA LYS A 186 5.34 -5.70 24.33
C LYS A 186 4.25 -5.14 25.24
N GLU A 187 4.61 -4.80 26.46
CA GLU A 187 3.77 -4.01 27.34
C GLU A 187 3.76 -2.54 26.91
N LEU A 188 2.70 -1.79 27.24
CA LEU A 188 2.55 -0.40 26.86
C LEU A 188 3.75 0.46 27.31
N ALA A 189 4.34 0.14 28.45
CA ALA A 189 5.53 0.83 28.98
C ALA A 189 6.81 0.56 28.18
N GLU A 190 6.83 -0.51 27.39
CA GLU A 190 7.95 -0.91 26.51
C GLU A 190 7.79 -0.35 25.10
N CYS A 191 6.61 0.17 24.77
CA CYS A 191 6.38 0.86 23.52
C CYS A 191 6.96 2.27 23.65
N GLU A 192 7.87 2.64 22.77
CA GLU A 192 8.34 4.02 22.68
C GLU A 192 7.14 4.93 22.43
N LEU A 193 7.04 6.01 23.21
CA LEU A 193 5.86 6.87 23.32
C LEU A 193 5.56 7.74 22.09
N SER A 194 6.15 7.46 20.93
CA SER A 194 5.96 8.24 19.71
C SER A 194 4.50 8.29 19.20
N LEU A 195 3.67 7.34 19.61
CA LEU A 195 2.24 7.26 19.23
C LEU A 195 1.27 7.95 20.22
N ILE A 196 1.74 8.58 21.27
CA ILE A 196 0.88 9.10 22.39
C ILE A 196 0.89 10.64 22.48
N HIS A 197 1.45 11.35 21.52
CA HIS A 197 1.40 12.82 21.51
C HIS A 197 0.42 13.37 20.49
#